data_b0e6d537b74b90df145b6023a22521c6
#
_entry.id   b0e6d537b74b90df145b6023a22521c6
#
_cell.length_a   1.000
_cell.length_b   1.000
_cell.length_c   1.000
_cell.angle_alpha   90.00
_cell.angle_beta   90.00
_cell.angle_gamma   90.00
#
_symmetry.space_group_name_H-M   'P 1'
#
loop_
_entity.id
_entity.type
_entity.pdbx_description
1 polymer ?
#
loop_
_entity_poly.entity_id
_entity_poly.type
_entity_poly.pdbx_seq_one_letter_code
_entity_poly.pdbx_strand_id
1 'polypeptide(L)'
;VPPRRSADLTPDPRLIVISPYDKGAMGDIEKAILSSDLGLTPSNDGKVVRIPIPPLTEERRKELVKHVHRLAEDHKVGVREGRRDALSMLKDLESEGSVPADDRRREEKKIQALTDDYVKKIDEMTSQKEEEILQV
;
A
#
# COMPACT_ATOMS: atom_id res chain seq x y z
N VAL A 1 3.54 8.30 24.92
CA VAL A 1 3.38 6.83 24.81
C VAL A 1 3.52 6.50 23.34
N PRO A 2 4.46 5.62 22.93
CA PRO A 2 4.58 5.25 21.52
C PRO A 2 3.28 4.60 21.04
N PRO A 3 2.87 4.84 19.80
CA PRO A 3 1.66 4.21 19.27
C PRO A 3 1.84 2.68 19.33
N ARG A 4 0.88 2.00 19.91
CA ARG A 4 0.88 0.53 19.96
C ARG A 4 0.86 0.00 18.53
N ARG A 5 1.77 -0.89 18.24
CA ARG A 5 1.83 -1.53 16.92
C ARG A 5 0.55 -2.31 16.67
N SER A 6 0.12 -2.35 15.43
CA SER A 6 -1.10 -3.05 14.99
C SER A 6 -1.17 -4.53 15.41
N ALA A 7 -0.02 -5.15 15.69
CA ALA A 7 0.06 -6.53 16.19
C ALA A 7 -0.61 -6.74 17.56
N ASP A 8 -0.69 -5.69 18.38
CA ASP A 8 -1.33 -5.76 19.71
C ASP A 8 -2.87 -5.77 19.65
N LEU A 9 -3.43 -5.60 18.45
CA LEU A 9 -4.87 -5.48 18.20
C LEU A 9 -5.49 -6.75 17.61
N THR A 10 -4.71 -7.82 17.46
CA THR A 10 -5.17 -9.08 16.91
C THR A 10 -5.17 -10.18 17.97
N PRO A 11 -6.26 -10.28 18.79
CA PRO A 11 -6.36 -11.32 19.81
C PRO A 11 -6.50 -12.73 19.23
N ASP A 12 -6.88 -12.85 17.97
CA ASP A 12 -7.02 -14.08 17.20
C ASP A 12 -6.53 -13.83 15.77
N PRO A 13 -5.80 -14.79 15.12
CA PRO A 13 -5.37 -14.64 13.72
C PRO A 13 -6.52 -14.40 12.72
N ARG A 14 -7.75 -14.78 13.08
CA ARG A 14 -8.95 -14.63 12.25
C ARG A 14 -9.90 -13.53 12.73
N LEU A 15 -9.46 -12.69 13.65
CA LEU A 15 -10.27 -11.60 14.19
C LEU A 15 -9.43 -10.33 14.28
N ILE A 16 -9.88 -9.29 13.60
CA ILE A 16 -9.32 -7.95 13.74
C ILE A 16 -10.25 -7.14 14.63
N VAL A 17 -9.68 -6.50 15.65
CA VAL A 17 -10.41 -5.62 16.56
C VAL A 17 -9.90 -4.19 16.37
N ILE A 18 -10.81 -3.27 16.04
CA ILE A 18 -10.50 -1.85 15.89
C ILE A 18 -11.12 -1.10 17.07
N SER A 19 -10.27 -0.42 17.84
CA SER A 19 -10.69 0.45 18.93
C SER A 19 -10.39 1.89 18.56
N PRO A 20 -11.36 2.65 18.02
CA PRO A 20 -11.13 4.02 17.62
C PRO A 20 -11.02 4.95 18.84
N TYR A 21 -10.22 5.99 18.74
CA TYR A 21 -10.16 7.05 19.78
C TYR A 21 -11.47 7.82 19.89
N ASP A 22 -12.09 8.07 18.74
CA ASP A 22 -13.40 8.73 18.65
C ASP A 22 -14.47 7.70 18.32
N LYS A 23 -15.37 7.49 19.25
CA LYS A 23 -16.52 6.59 19.08
C LYS A 23 -17.47 7.03 17.96
N GLY A 24 -17.49 8.33 17.65
CA GLY A 24 -18.26 8.86 16.52
C GLY A 24 -17.78 8.38 15.15
N ALA A 25 -16.50 8.00 15.04
CA ALA A 25 -15.91 7.49 13.81
C ALA A 25 -16.26 6.02 13.50
N MET A 26 -16.90 5.29 14.41
CA MET A 26 -17.17 3.85 14.24
C MET A 26 -18.03 3.55 13.01
N GLY A 27 -19.07 4.35 12.79
CA GLY A 27 -19.94 4.21 11.62
C GLY A 27 -19.21 4.43 10.30
N ASP A 28 -18.30 5.39 10.27
CA ASP A 28 -17.48 5.67 9.08
C ASP A 28 -16.46 4.56 8.81
N ILE A 29 -15.89 4.00 9.86
CA ILE A 29 -14.99 2.84 9.78
C ILE A 29 -15.74 1.62 9.22
N GLU A 30 -16.93 1.32 9.73
CA GLU A 30 -17.76 0.24 9.21
C GLU A 30 -18.09 0.43 7.72
N LYS A 31 -18.50 1.64 7.34
CA LYS A 31 -18.80 1.96 5.93
C LYS A 31 -17.58 1.80 5.04
N ALA A 32 -16.42 2.25 5.49
CA ALA A 32 -15.17 2.12 4.75
C ALA A 32 -14.80 0.65 4.52
N ILE A 33 -14.99 -0.21 5.51
CA ILE A 33 -14.71 -1.65 5.42
C ILE A 33 -15.71 -2.33 4.48
N LEU A 34 -17.00 -2.01 4.59
CA LEU A 34 -18.04 -2.57 3.73
C LEU A 34 -17.87 -2.17 2.27
N SER A 35 -17.42 -0.94 2.01
CA SER A 35 -17.16 -0.46 0.65
C SER A 35 -15.80 -0.89 0.10
N SER A 36 -14.95 -1.52 0.90
CA SER A 36 -13.70 -2.10 0.43
C SER A 36 -13.94 -3.39 -0.36
N ASP A 37 -13.03 -3.70 -1.30
CA ASP A 37 -13.08 -4.92 -2.10
C ASP A 37 -12.69 -6.20 -1.32
N LEU A 38 -12.53 -6.10 0.00
CA LEU A 38 -12.05 -7.19 0.84
C LEU A 38 -13.13 -8.22 1.17
N GLY A 39 -14.40 -7.89 0.99
CA GLY A 39 -15.53 -8.80 1.29
C GLY A 39 -15.67 -9.14 2.77
N LEU A 40 -15.25 -8.26 3.65
CA LEU A 40 -15.33 -8.42 5.10
C LEU A 40 -16.60 -7.79 5.65
N THR A 41 -17.17 -8.40 6.68
CA THR A 41 -18.37 -7.91 7.37
C THR A 41 -18.00 -7.47 8.79
N PRO A 42 -17.91 -6.16 9.06
CA PRO A 42 -17.62 -5.66 10.39
C PRO A 42 -18.81 -5.81 11.33
N SER A 43 -18.55 -5.97 12.61
CA SER A 43 -19.53 -5.96 13.68
C SER A 43 -19.15 -4.93 14.74
N ASN A 44 -20.10 -4.07 15.13
CA ASN A 44 -19.89 -2.99 16.09
C ASN A 44 -20.67 -3.30 17.39
N ASP A 45 -19.98 -3.26 18.53
CA ASP A 45 -20.59 -3.44 19.85
C ASP A 45 -20.73 -2.11 20.64
N GLY A 46 -20.51 -0.99 19.99
CA GLY A 46 -20.52 0.35 20.60
C GLY A 46 -19.18 0.77 21.21
N LYS A 47 -18.21 -0.13 21.35
CA LYS A 47 -16.87 0.16 21.91
C LYS A 47 -15.76 -0.13 20.91
N VAL A 48 -15.88 -1.23 20.18
CA VAL A 48 -14.91 -1.69 19.19
C VAL A 48 -15.62 -2.22 17.95
N VAL A 49 -14.94 -2.18 16.83
CA VAL A 49 -15.37 -2.83 15.59
C VAL A 49 -14.62 -4.15 15.46
N ARG A 50 -15.35 -5.26 15.40
CA ARG A 50 -14.79 -6.61 15.19
C ARG A 50 -14.98 -7.02 13.75
N ILE A 51 -13.92 -7.52 13.14
CA ILE A 51 -13.92 -7.98 11.75
C ILE A 51 -13.49 -9.44 11.77
N PRO A 52 -14.42 -10.40 11.69
CA PRO A 52 -14.06 -11.80 11.54
C PRO A 52 -13.50 -12.03 10.12
N ILE A 53 -12.40 -12.76 10.04
CA ILE A 53 -11.77 -13.13 8.77
C ILE A 53 -12.12 -14.60 8.51
N PRO A 54 -12.96 -14.90 7.50
CA PRO A 54 -13.29 -16.28 7.15
C PRO A 54 -12.05 -17.01 6.60
N PRO A 55 -11.99 -18.35 6.72
CA PRO A 55 -10.94 -19.13 6.07
C PRO A 55 -10.96 -18.87 4.56
N LEU A 56 -9.77 -18.76 3.97
CA LEU A 56 -9.64 -18.48 2.54
C LEU A 56 -9.96 -19.74 1.72
N THR A 57 -10.90 -19.60 0.80
CA THR A 57 -11.15 -20.59 -0.24
C THR A 57 -10.09 -20.46 -1.34
N GLU A 58 -9.93 -21.46 -2.20
CA GLU A 58 -9.01 -21.40 -3.33
C GLU A 58 -9.39 -20.25 -4.29
N GLU A 59 -10.67 -20.07 -4.56
CA GLU A 59 -11.18 -18.98 -5.39
C GLU A 59 -10.83 -17.62 -4.79
N ARG A 60 -11.02 -17.47 -3.48
CA ARG A 60 -10.71 -16.22 -2.79
C ARG A 60 -9.22 -15.91 -2.80
N ARG A 61 -8.36 -16.92 -2.66
CA ARG A 61 -6.90 -16.77 -2.78
C ARG A 61 -6.52 -16.26 -4.16
N LYS A 62 -7.08 -16.81 -5.21
CA LYS A 62 -6.85 -16.34 -6.60
C LYS A 62 -7.28 -14.89 -6.81
N GLU A 63 -8.43 -14.50 -6.25
CA GLU A 63 -8.91 -13.11 -6.29
C GLU A 63 -7.95 -12.16 -5.56
N LEU A 64 -7.49 -12.56 -4.37
CA LEU A 64 -6.54 -11.77 -3.61
C LEU A 64 -5.20 -11.58 -4.33
N VAL A 65 -4.70 -12.62 -5.00
CA VAL A 65 -3.49 -12.53 -5.83
C VAL A 65 -3.69 -11.52 -6.95
N LYS A 66 -4.82 -11.57 -7.66
CA LYS A 66 -5.14 -10.58 -8.70
C LYS A 66 -5.20 -9.16 -8.13
N HIS A 67 -5.80 -8.99 -6.96
CA HIS A 67 -5.87 -7.70 -6.28
C HIS A 67 -4.48 -7.16 -5.93
N VAL A 68 -3.60 -8.01 -5.39
CA VAL A 68 -2.21 -7.65 -5.06
C VAL A 68 -1.44 -7.23 -6.31
N HIS A 69 -1.57 -7.96 -7.41
CA HIS A 69 -0.94 -7.59 -8.69
C HIS A 69 -1.43 -6.25 -9.24
N ARG A 70 -2.73 -5.99 -9.13
CA ARG A 70 -3.32 -4.71 -9.53
C ARG A 70 -2.76 -3.55 -8.71
N LEU A 71 -2.71 -3.70 -7.39
CA LEU A 71 -2.10 -2.70 -6.50
C LEU A 71 -0.64 -2.46 -6.85
N ALA A 72 0.12 -3.51 -7.12
CA ALA A 72 1.53 -3.40 -7.50
C ALA A 72 1.70 -2.59 -8.79
N GLU A 73 0.89 -2.84 -9.82
CA GLU A 73 0.95 -2.08 -11.06
C GLU A 73 0.59 -0.60 -10.86
N ASP A 74 -0.46 -0.31 -10.08
CA ASP A 74 -0.86 1.06 -9.77
C ASP A 74 0.27 1.82 -9.06
N HIS A 75 0.94 1.20 -8.10
CA HIS A 75 2.06 1.82 -7.40
C HIS A 75 3.29 1.99 -8.28
N LYS A 76 3.58 1.06 -9.17
CA LYS A 76 4.66 1.22 -10.16
C LYS A 76 4.39 2.39 -11.11
N VAL A 77 3.13 2.57 -11.53
CA VAL A 77 2.73 3.74 -12.33
C VAL A 77 3.04 5.03 -11.56
N GLY A 78 2.67 5.10 -10.28
CA GLY A 78 2.97 6.25 -9.42
C GLY A 78 4.47 6.54 -9.31
N VAL A 79 5.29 5.52 -9.15
CA VAL A 79 6.77 5.65 -9.11
C VAL A 79 7.30 6.22 -10.44
N ARG A 80 6.80 5.73 -11.57
CA ARG A 80 7.21 6.22 -12.90
C ARG A 80 6.76 7.66 -13.15
N GLU A 81 5.59 8.04 -12.67
CA GLU A 81 5.12 9.43 -12.73
C GLU A 81 6.00 10.35 -11.91
N GLY A 82 6.36 9.98 -10.69
CA GLY A 82 7.31 10.72 -9.86
C GLY A 82 8.66 10.91 -10.55
N ARG A 83 9.19 9.88 -11.22
CA ARG A 83 10.40 9.98 -12.03
C ARG A 83 10.22 11.01 -13.15
N ARG A 84 9.13 10.93 -13.89
CA ARG A 84 8.84 11.84 -15.00
C ARG A 84 8.81 13.28 -14.54
N ASP A 85 8.15 13.56 -13.43
CA ASP A 85 8.03 14.88 -12.84
C ASP A 85 9.41 15.41 -12.41
N ALA A 86 10.21 14.59 -11.75
CA ALA A 86 11.56 14.96 -11.34
C ALA A 86 12.49 15.26 -12.52
N LEU A 87 12.42 14.46 -13.59
CA LEU A 87 13.19 14.69 -14.80
C LEU A 87 12.75 15.98 -15.51
N SER A 88 11.47 16.28 -15.52
CA SER A 88 10.93 17.53 -16.07
C SER A 88 11.44 18.74 -15.29
N MET A 89 11.42 18.68 -13.96
CA MET A 89 11.97 19.74 -13.11
C MET A 89 13.46 19.99 -13.35
N LEU A 90 14.24 18.93 -13.53
CA LEU A 90 15.68 19.05 -13.83
C LEU A 90 15.94 19.74 -15.16
N LYS A 91 15.14 19.44 -16.19
CA LYS A 91 15.23 20.11 -17.49
C LYS A 91 14.89 21.59 -17.39
N ASP A 92 13.87 21.94 -16.62
CA ASP A 92 13.48 23.33 -16.41
C ASP A 92 14.59 24.11 -15.70
N LEU A 93 15.19 23.54 -14.66
CA LEU A 93 16.30 24.13 -13.92
C LEU A 93 17.56 24.30 -14.80
N GLU A 94 17.83 23.38 -15.71
CA GLU A 94 18.91 23.54 -16.71
C GLU A 94 18.60 24.68 -17.67
N SER A 95 17.37 24.75 -18.17
CA SER A 95 16.94 25.81 -19.11
C SER A 95 17.00 27.19 -18.48
N GLU A 96 16.72 27.30 -17.19
CA GLU A 96 16.84 28.55 -16.42
C GLU A 96 18.30 28.90 -16.06
N GLY A 97 19.24 28.03 -16.32
CA GLY A 97 20.64 28.19 -15.97
C GLY A 97 20.99 27.95 -14.51
N SER A 98 20.04 27.42 -13.74
CA SER A 98 20.24 27.13 -12.31
C SER A 98 21.06 25.85 -12.08
N VAL A 99 21.06 24.92 -13.04
CA VAL A 99 21.78 23.65 -12.97
C VAL A 99 22.59 23.44 -14.25
N PRO A 100 23.91 23.17 -14.15
CA PRO A 100 24.72 22.83 -15.31
C PRO A 100 24.29 21.50 -15.96
N ALA A 101 24.50 21.34 -17.25
CA ALA A 101 24.14 20.15 -18.01
C ALA A 101 24.75 18.85 -17.44
N ASP A 102 26.00 18.91 -16.97
CA ASP A 102 26.68 17.75 -16.39
C ASP A 102 26.04 17.32 -15.05
N ASP A 103 25.63 18.29 -14.24
CA ASP A 103 24.93 18.02 -12.97
C ASP A 103 23.54 17.44 -13.25
N ARG A 104 22.81 17.96 -14.23
CA ARG A 104 21.54 17.41 -14.66
C ARG A 104 21.67 15.93 -15.06
N ARG A 105 22.66 15.60 -15.88
CA ARG A 105 22.89 14.20 -16.32
C ARG A 105 23.20 13.29 -15.15
N ARG A 106 23.96 13.78 -14.19
CA ARG A 106 24.31 13.02 -12.98
C ARG A 106 23.10 12.73 -12.11
N GLU A 107 22.26 13.75 -11.90
CA GLU A 107 21.02 13.61 -11.14
C GLU A 107 19.98 12.74 -11.86
N GLU A 108 19.88 12.80 -13.17
CA GLU A 108 19.03 11.91 -13.96
C GLU A 108 19.38 10.44 -13.73
N LYS A 109 20.67 10.10 -13.70
CA LYS A 109 21.12 8.73 -13.41
C LYS A 109 20.73 8.29 -12.01
N LYS A 110 20.84 9.17 -11.02
CA LYS A 110 20.41 8.87 -9.64
C LYS A 110 18.91 8.65 -9.54
N ILE A 111 18.12 9.47 -10.22
CA ILE A 111 16.65 9.33 -10.26
C ILE A 111 16.26 8.00 -10.93
N GLN A 112 16.94 7.63 -12.01
CA GLN A 112 16.69 6.37 -12.69
C GLN A 112 17.04 5.17 -11.80
N ALA A 113 18.19 5.20 -11.13
CA ALA A 113 18.59 4.14 -10.20
C ALA A 113 17.60 4.00 -9.04
N LEU A 114 17.16 5.13 -8.46
CA LEU A 114 16.18 5.15 -7.38
C LEU A 114 14.82 4.58 -7.84
N THR A 115 14.39 4.93 -9.05
CA THR A 115 13.16 4.40 -9.66
C THR A 115 13.24 2.88 -9.83
N ASP A 116 14.34 2.38 -10.36
CA ASP A 116 14.56 0.94 -10.58
C ASP A 116 14.57 0.18 -9.24
N ASP A 117 15.18 0.74 -8.20
CA ASP A 117 15.20 0.16 -6.86
C ASP A 117 13.78 0.06 -6.25
N TYR A 118 12.96 1.09 -6.37
CA TYR A 118 11.60 1.07 -5.85
C TYR A 118 10.68 0.14 -6.63
N VAL A 119 10.81 0.08 -7.96
CA VAL A 119 10.07 -0.89 -8.78
C VAL A 119 10.44 -2.31 -8.38
N LYS A 120 11.73 -2.59 -8.17
CA LYS A 120 12.19 -3.89 -7.70
C LYS A 120 11.63 -4.25 -6.32
N LYS A 121 11.60 -3.30 -5.38
CA LYS A 121 11.00 -3.51 -4.05
C LYS A 121 9.51 -3.83 -4.14
N ILE A 122 8.77 -3.16 -5.01
CA ILE A 122 7.36 -3.45 -5.24
C ILE A 122 7.19 -4.87 -5.77
N ASP A 123 8.00 -5.29 -6.73
CA ASP A 123 7.96 -6.66 -7.27
C ASP A 123 8.30 -7.72 -6.22
N GLU A 124 9.31 -7.49 -5.39
CA GLU A 124 9.69 -8.39 -4.31
C GLU A 124 8.59 -8.54 -3.27
N MET A 125 8.00 -7.42 -2.84
CA MET A 125 6.86 -7.42 -1.90
C MET A 125 5.65 -8.14 -2.48
N THR A 126 5.39 -7.97 -3.77
CA THR A 126 4.29 -8.61 -4.48
C THR A 126 4.48 -10.12 -4.49
N SER A 127 5.68 -10.59 -4.85
CA SER A 127 6.01 -12.03 -4.86
C SER A 127 5.89 -12.65 -3.47
N GLN A 128 6.39 -12.00 -2.44
CA GLN A 128 6.28 -12.46 -1.06
C GLN A 128 4.81 -12.56 -0.62
N LYS A 129 4.01 -11.56 -0.94
CA LYS A 129 2.59 -11.55 -0.58
C LYS A 129 1.80 -12.62 -1.34
N GLU A 130 2.12 -12.84 -2.60
CA GLU A 130 1.55 -13.92 -3.40
C GLU A 130 1.85 -15.29 -2.79
N GLU A 131 3.09 -15.55 -2.40
CA GLU A 131 3.48 -16.78 -1.71
C GLU A 131 2.70 -16.98 -0.40
N GLU A 132 2.60 -15.93 0.42
CA GLU A 132 1.83 -15.96 1.68
C GLU A 132 0.35 -16.29 1.44
N ILE A 133 -0.26 -15.71 0.41
CA ILE A 133 -1.66 -15.94 0.08
C ILE A 133 -1.89 -17.38 -0.41
N LEU A 134 -0.96 -17.92 -1.19
CA LEU A 134 -1.06 -19.26 -1.77
C LEU A 134 -0.60 -20.39 -0.82
N GLN A 135 0.07 -20.07 0.26
CA GLN A 135 0.41 -21.05 1.29
C GLN A 135 -0.85 -21.61 1.96
N VAL A 136 -0.94 -22.91 1.99
CA VAL A 136 -2.06 -23.64 2.64
C VAL A 136 -1.71 -23.96 4.08
#